data_edcf0b4917a4c591fff1ce72cabb55fa
#
_entry.id   edcf0b4917a4c591fff1ce72cabb55fa
#
_cell.length_a   1.000
_cell.length_b   1.000
_cell.length_c   1.000
_cell.angle_alpha   90.00
_cell.angle_beta   90.00
_cell.angle_gamma   90.00
#
_symmetry.space_group_name_H-M   'P 1'
#
loop_
_entity.id
_entity.type
_entity.pdbx_description
1 polymer ?
#
loop_
_entity_poly.entity_id
_entity_poly.type
_entity_poly.pdbx_seq_one_letter_code
_entity_poly.pdbx_strand_id
1 'polypeptide(L)'
;MTDFTPRRDVQAISHVNVVVDDIEVATEFYRTVLGFEQAANNLGPMDYPGVDLASFARNAGFDDGRVKLDIRILKHAQVGIYLELFTYHHPKGDQDVHRRKTNDLGGIRHVALEVSDAVAACEFIRFQQQIYRKQGLRIEILGQNHAPEEITPYPYKFFYWIDPWGVQWEMEEGRPVDRAVKGILG
;
A
#
# COMPACT_ATOMS: atom_id res chain seq x y z
N MET A 1 33.87 12.21 6.27
CA MET A 1 32.45 12.59 6.12
C MET A 1 31.98 12.08 4.77
N THR A 2 30.85 11.36 4.71
CA THR A 2 30.28 10.94 3.44
C THR A 2 29.70 12.18 2.75
N ASP A 3 29.96 12.34 1.45
CA ASP A 3 29.45 13.46 0.63
C ASP A 3 27.99 13.19 0.18
N PHE A 4 27.12 12.75 1.12
CA PHE A 4 25.71 12.47 0.86
C PHE A 4 24.89 13.75 0.84
N THR A 5 24.17 14.00 -0.25
CA THR A 5 23.26 15.12 -0.42
C THR A 5 21.87 14.60 -0.80
N PRO A 6 20.81 14.72 0.03
CA PRO A 6 19.51 14.11 -0.23
C PRO A 6 18.93 14.43 -1.60
N ARG A 7 19.03 15.68 -2.05
CA ARG A 7 18.50 16.09 -3.36
C ARG A 7 19.16 15.39 -4.56
N ARG A 8 20.42 14.97 -4.41
CA ARG A 8 21.20 14.29 -5.47
C ARG A 8 21.16 12.77 -5.31
N ASP A 9 21.19 12.30 -4.08
CA ASP A 9 21.55 10.92 -3.79
C ASP A 9 20.33 10.04 -3.40
N VAL A 10 19.15 10.64 -3.13
CA VAL A 10 17.88 9.90 -3.07
C VAL A 10 17.38 9.67 -4.50
N GLN A 11 17.29 8.42 -4.94
CA GLN A 11 17.03 8.04 -6.33
C GLN A 11 15.57 7.76 -6.61
N ALA A 12 14.86 7.14 -5.66
CA ALA A 12 13.47 6.73 -5.84
C ALA A 12 12.79 6.40 -4.50
N ILE A 13 11.47 6.24 -4.53
CA ILE A 13 10.73 5.50 -3.49
C ILE A 13 10.86 4.03 -3.84
N SER A 14 11.53 3.26 -2.99
CA SER A 14 11.76 1.84 -3.23
C SER A 14 10.47 1.01 -3.12
N HIS A 15 9.75 1.16 -2.01
CA HIS A 15 8.52 0.43 -1.74
C HIS A 15 7.69 1.11 -0.65
N VAL A 16 6.45 0.67 -0.52
CA VAL A 16 5.60 0.90 0.65
C VAL A 16 5.47 -0.43 1.38
N ASN A 17 5.82 -0.48 2.67
CA ASN A 17 5.65 -1.69 3.47
C ASN A 17 4.25 -1.72 4.09
N VAL A 18 3.62 -2.90 4.06
CA VAL A 18 2.33 -3.17 4.69
C VAL A 18 2.46 -4.44 5.52
N VAL A 19 2.13 -4.34 6.80
CA VAL A 19 2.07 -5.50 7.69
C VAL A 19 0.68 -6.11 7.61
N VAL A 20 0.62 -7.41 7.34
CA VAL A 20 -0.63 -8.16 7.14
C VAL A 20 -0.63 -9.42 8.02
N ASP A 21 -1.81 -9.90 8.35
CA ASP A 21 -1.99 -11.12 9.16
C ASP A 21 -1.82 -12.41 8.34
N ASP A 22 -2.20 -12.36 7.06
CA ASP A 22 -2.10 -13.48 6.11
C ASP A 22 -1.60 -12.97 4.76
N ILE A 23 -0.39 -13.39 4.36
CA ILE A 23 0.28 -12.91 3.16
C ILE A 23 -0.40 -13.41 1.87
N GLU A 24 -1.00 -14.60 1.88
CA GLU A 24 -1.71 -15.14 0.73
C GLU A 24 -3.01 -14.39 0.49
N VAL A 25 -3.78 -14.16 1.55
CA VAL A 25 -5.02 -13.37 1.50
C VAL A 25 -4.74 -11.94 1.04
N ALA A 26 -3.68 -11.32 1.58
CA ALA A 26 -3.29 -9.98 1.20
C ALA A 26 -2.81 -9.89 -0.26
N THR A 27 -2.04 -10.86 -0.71
CA THR A 27 -1.58 -10.94 -2.10
C THR A 27 -2.77 -10.98 -3.07
N GLU A 28 -3.72 -11.88 -2.82
CA GLU A 28 -4.91 -12.01 -3.66
C GLU A 28 -5.78 -10.76 -3.63
N PHE A 29 -5.89 -10.12 -2.45
CA PHE A 29 -6.60 -8.86 -2.31
C PHE A 29 -5.96 -7.76 -3.17
N TYR A 30 -4.68 -7.48 -3.00
CA TYR A 30 -3.99 -6.41 -3.74
C TYR A 30 -3.93 -6.70 -5.24
N ARG A 31 -3.85 -7.97 -5.62
CA ARG A 31 -3.94 -8.39 -7.01
C ARG A 31 -5.31 -8.07 -7.61
N THR A 32 -6.38 -8.44 -6.92
CA THR A 32 -7.76 -8.31 -7.42
C THR A 32 -8.27 -6.87 -7.34
N VAL A 33 -7.94 -6.16 -6.25
CA VAL A 33 -8.54 -4.84 -5.97
C VAL A 33 -7.71 -3.69 -6.57
N LEU A 34 -6.38 -3.82 -6.60
CA LEU A 34 -5.48 -2.76 -7.03
C LEU A 34 -4.59 -3.13 -8.23
N GLY A 35 -4.68 -4.36 -8.76
CA GLY A 35 -3.91 -4.76 -9.93
C GLY A 35 -2.42 -4.99 -9.69
N PHE A 36 -2.02 -5.24 -8.44
CA PHE A 36 -0.67 -5.65 -8.13
C PHE A 36 -0.43 -7.10 -8.51
N GLU A 37 0.79 -7.41 -8.93
CA GLU A 37 1.23 -8.77 -9.21
C GLU A 37 2.49 -9.09 -8.40
N GLN A 38 2.74 -10.36 -8.15
CA GLN A 38 3.97 -10.77 -7.48
C GLN A 38 5.19 -10.35 -8.30
N ALA A 39 6.10 -9.61 -7.68
CA ALA A 39 7.33 -9.20 -8.32
C ALA A 39 8.29 -10.38 -8.45
N ALA A 40 9.11 -10.35 -9.49
CA ALA A 40 10.18 -11.31 -9.70
C ALA A 40 11.47 -10.60 -10.14
N ASN A 41 12.60 -11.23 -9.89
CA ASN A 41 13.90 -10.83 -10.38
C ASN A 41 14.57 -12.01 -11.09
N ASN A 42 15.84 -11.88 -11.43
CA ASN A 42 16.61 -12.93 -12.10
C ASN A 42 16.82 -14.22 -11.28
N LEU A 43 16.46 -14.21 -9.98
CA LEU A 43 16.52 -15.37 -9.09
C LEU A 43 15.14 -16.03 -8.90
N GLY A 44 14.08 -15.45 -9.46
CA GLY A 44 12.71 -15.96 -9.37
C GLY A 44 11.75 -15.01 -8.66
N PRO A 45 10.60 -15.51 -8.19
CA PRO A 45 9.64 -14.73 -7.44
C PRO A 45 10.26 -14.13 -6.18
N MET A 46 9.94 -12.86 -5.90
CA MET A 46 10.38 -12.18 -4.67
C MET A 46 9.42 -12.54 -3.52
N ASP A 47 9.57 -13.77 -3.05
CA ASP A 47 8.76 -14.41 -2.02
C ASP A 47 9.66 -15.19 -1.06
N TYR A 48 9.62 -14.84 0.20
CA TYR A 48 10.56 -15.33 1.21
C TYR A 48 9.78 -15.80 2.45
N PRO A 49 9.21 -17.02 2.42
CA PRO A 49 8.41 -17.52 3.53
C PRO A 49 9.30 -17.96 4.72
N GLY A 50 8.86 -17.64 5.92
CA GLY A 50 9.44 -18.12 7.17
C GLY A 50 10.89 -17.73 7.42
N VAL A 51 11.35 -16.60 6.86
CA VAL A 51 12.73 -16.15 7.03
C VAL A 51 13.02 -15.71 8.46
N ASP A 52 14.22 -16.06 8.94
CA ASP A 52 14.76 -15.60 10.22
C ASP A 52 15.90 -14.60 9.94
N LEU A 53 15.66 -13.33 10.27
CA LEU A 53 16.52 -12.22 9.87
C LEU A 53 17.13 -11.50 11.10
N ALA A 54 18.13 -12.09 11.72
CA ALA A 54 18.80 -11.51 12.91
C ALA A 54 19.38 -10.10 12.68
N SER A 55 19.92 -9.82 11.47
CA SER A 55 20.41 -8.47 11.13
C SER A 55 19.28 -7.46 11.03
N PHE A 56 18.16 -7.84 10.42
CA PHE A 56 16.97 -7.02 10.34
C PHE A 56 16.41 -6.78 11.75
N ALA A 57 16.29 -7.81 12.59
CA ALA A 57 15.80 -7.68 13.95
C ALA A 57 16.58 -6.63 14.75
N ARG A 58 17.91 -6.66 14.68
CA ARG A 58 18.77 -5.66 15.35
C ARG A 58 18.58 -4.25 14.79
N ASN A 59 18.52 -4.11 13.47
CA ASN A 59 18.37 -2.81 12.82
C ASN A 59 16.98 -2.20 13.03
N ALA A 60 15.96 -3.03 13.10
CA ALA A 60 14.57 -2.62 13.32
C ALA A 60 14.21 -2.44 14.81
N GLY A 61 15.16 -2.68 15.73
CA GLY A 61 14.97 -2.44 17.16
C GLY A 61 14.10 -3.47 17.86
N PHE A 62 14.12 -4.74 17.42
CA PHE A 62 13.46 -5.82 18.16
C PHE A 62 14.27 -6.20 19.38
N ASP A 63 13.65 -6.18 20.58
CA ASP A 63 14.31 -6.32 21.88
C ASP A 63 15.08 -7.64 22.05
N ASP A 64 14.54 -8.74 21.54
CA ASP A 64 15.17 -10.06 21.64
C ASP A 64 16.15 -10.36 20.50
N GLY A 65 16.34 -9.41 19.58
CA GLY A 65 17.22 -9.53 18.42
C GLY A 65 16.85 -10.64 17.43
N ARG A 66 15.62 -11.15 17.50
CA ARG A 66 15.09 -12.21 16.62
C ARG A 66 13.81 -11.78 15.95
N VAL A 67 13.65 -12.16 14.71
CA VAL A 67 12.41 -11.97 13.95
C VAL A 67 12.22 -13.13 13.00
N LYS A 68 11.01 -13.67 12.93
CA LYS A 68 10.59 -14.64 11.93
C LYS A 68 9.36 -14.10 11.22
N LEU A 69 9.43 -13.99 9.90
CA LEU A 69 8.34 -13.42 9.10
C LEU A 69 8.31 -14.01 7.68
N ASP A 70 7.18 -13.85 7.02
CA ASP A 70 7.08 -13.97 5.57
C ASP A 70 7.24 -12.58 4.94
N ILE A 71 7.93 -12.53 3.80
CA ILE A 71 8.10 -11.32 2.99
C ILE A 71 7.66 -11.64 1.57
N ARG A 72 6.80 -10.79 1.01
CA ARG A 72 6.44 -10.85 -0.42
C ARG A 72 6.44 -9.46 -1.02
N ILE A 73 7.07 -9.34 -2.18
CA ILE A 73 7.10 -8.09 -2.93
C ILE A 73 6.08 -8.19 -4.07
N LEU A 74 5.19 -7.21 -4.11
CA LEU A 74 4.25 -7.02 -5.21
C LEU A 74 4.64 -5.78 -6.01
N LYS A 75 4.36 -5.78 -7.30
CA LYS A 75 4.60 -4.64 -8.21
C LYS A 75 3.33 -4.33 -8.98
N HIS A 76 2.98 -3.05 -9.06
CA HIS A 76 1.97 -2.58 -10.01
C HIS A 76 2.62 -2.27 -11.35
N ALA A 77 2.26 -3.02 -12.39
CA ALA A 77 2.95 -2.98 -13.70
C ALA A 77 2.91 -1.60 -14.37
N GLN A 78 1.78 -0.87 -14.27
CA GLN A 78 1.60 0.41 -14.96
C GLN A 78 2.22 1.60 -14.22
N VAL A 79 2.22 1.58 -12.88
CA VAL A 79 2.67 2.75 -12.09
C VAL A 79 4.04 2.55 -11.44
N GLY A 80 4.60 1.33 -11.54
CA GLY A 80 5.94 1.04 -11.03
C GLY A 80 6.10 1.09 -9.51
N ILE A 81 5.00 1.20 -8.75
CA ILE A 81 5.06 1.17 -7.29
C ILE A 81 5.20 -0.28 -6.80
N TYR A 82 5.98 -0.46 -5.73
CA TYR A 82 6.13 -1.74 -5.06
C TYR A 82 5.44 -1.71 -3.70
N LEU A 83 4.74 -2.80 -3.35
CA LEU A 83 4.32 -3.10 -1.99
C LEU A 83 5.19 -4.22 -1.44
N GLU A 84 5.70 -4.03 -0.24
CA GLU A 84 6.38 -5.07 0.51
C GLU A 84 5.45 -5.56 1.61
N LEU A 85 4.94 -6.79 1.49
CA LEU A 85 4.05 -7.40 2.47
C LEU A 85 4.87 -8.16 3.50
N PHE A 86 4.57 -7.90 4.78
CA PHE A 86 5.15 -8.63 5.91
C PHE A 86 4.07 -9.33 6.73
N THR A 87 4.24 -10.62 6.98
CA THR A 87 3.48 -11.34 8.01
C THR A 87 4.44 -11.79 9.11
N TYR A 88 4.33 -11.19 10.30
CA TYR A 88 5.21 -11.53 11.42
C TYR A 88 4.71 -12.78 12.17
N HIS A 89 5.59 -13.78 12.27
CA HIS A 89 5.36 -14.96 13.10
C HIS A 89 5.92 -14.79 14.51
N HIS A 90 7.08 -14.07 14.63
CA HIS A 90 7.74 -13.73 15.89
C HIS A 90 8.62 -12.48 15.77
N PRO A 91 8.54 -11.52 16.72
CA PRO A 91 7.41 -11.36 17.64
C PRO A 91 6.17 -10.90 16.86
N LYS A 92 4.99 -11.30 17.30
CA LYS A 92 3.75 -10.72 16.78
C LYS A 92 3.59 -9.32 17.38
N GLY A 93 3.35 -8.33 16.53
CA GLY A 93 2.95 -7.00 16.93
C GLY A 93 1.50 -6.94 17.38
N ASP A 94 0.99 -5.72 17.52
CA ASP A 94 -0.44 -5.51 17.73
C ASP A 94 -1.22 -6.05 16.52
N GLN A 95 -2.23 -6.88 16.79
CA GLN A 95 -3.06 -7.50 15.76
C GLN A 95 -4.35 -6.71 15.49
N ASP A 96 -4.59 -5.64 16.24
CA ASP A 96 -5.73 -4.77 16.01
C ASP A 96 -5.45 -3.77 14.90
N VAL A 97 -6.34 -3.72 13.91
CA VAL A 97 -6.24 -2.74 12.83
C VAL A 97 -6.76 -1.38 13.31
N HIS A 98 -5.85 -0.47 13.60
CA HIS A 98 -6.17 0.89 14.03
C HIS A 98 -6.54 1.78 12.85
N ARG A 99 -7.84 2.06 12.71
CA ARG A 99 -8.36 2.97 11.67
C ARG A 99 -8.34 4.40 12.18
N ARG A 100 -7.31 5.14 11.79
CA ARG A 100 -7.16 6.55 12.16
C ARG A 100 -7.98 7.45 11.24
N LYS A 101 -8.37 8.62 11.75
CA LYS A 101 -9.00 9.66 10.94
C LYS A 101 -7.99 10.26 9.96
N THR A 102 -8.48 10.76 8.83
CA THR A 102 -7.65 11.36 7.78
C THR A 102 -6.77 12.52 8.29
N ASN A 103 -7.23 13.24 9.31
CA ASN A 103 -6.53 14.38 9.91
C ASN A 103 -5.78 14.08 11.21
N ASP A 104 -5.66 12.82 11.61
CA ASP A 104 -4.84 12.46 12.76
C ASP A 104 -3.35 12.67 12.46
N LEU A 105 -2.64 13.28 13.40
CA LEU A 105 -1.21 13.50 13.27
C LEU A 105 -0.42 12.19 13.29
N GLY A 106 0.56 12.08 12.41
CA GLY A 106 1.57 11.01 12.41
C GLY A 106 1.44 9.99 11.30
N GLY A 107 2.56 9.60 10.74
CA GLY A 107 2.71 8.62 9.67
C GLY A 107 2.18 9.06 8.30
N ILE A 108 2.30 8.17 7.33
CA ILE A 108 1.66 8.32 6.02
C ILE A 108 0.15 8.17 6.22
N ARG A 109 -0.63 9.14 5.74
CA ARG A 109 -2.08 9.12 5.92
C ARG A 109 -2.80 8.37 4.82
N HIS A 110 -2.34 8.49 3.57
CA HIS A 110 -2.88 7.76 2.44
C HIS A 110 -1.82 7.55 1.34
N VAL A 111 -2.11 6.62 0.47
CA VAL A 111 -1.41 6.42 -0.81
C VAL A 111 -2.41 6.76 -1.92
N ALA A 112 -2.04 7.70 -2.79
CA ALA A 112 -2.89 8.14 -3.89
C ALA A 112 -2.54 7.41 -5.19
N LEU A 113 -3.57 6.94 -5.88
CA LEU A 113 -3.50 6.36 -7.22
C LEU A 113 -4.35 7.19 -8.18
N GLU A 114 -3.74 7.65 -9.27
CA GLU A 114 -4.48 8.29 -10.35
C GLU A 114 -5.22 7.23 -11.17
N VAL A 115 -6.52 7.42 -11.35
CA VAL A 115 -7.40 6.55 -12.10
C VAL A 115 -8.01 7.28 -13.30
N SER A 116 -8.42 6.56 -14.32
CA SER A 116 -9.06 7.14 -15.50
C SER A 116 -10.49 7.61 -15.27
N ASP A 117 -11.17 7.02 -14.29
CA ASP A 117 -12.56 7.30 -13.92
C ASP A 117 -12.77 6.98 -12.42
N ALA A 118 -12.88 8.02 -11.61
CA ALA A 118 -13.05 7.89 -10.17
C ALA A 118 -14.42 7.33 -9.79
N VAL A 119 -15.46 7.56 -10.60
CA VAL A 119 -16.80 7.02 -10.35
C VAL A 119 -16.80 5.51 -10.58
N ALA A 120 -16.28 5.05 -11.71
CA ALA A 120 -16.16 3.62 -12.00
C ALA A 120 -15.27 2.91 -10.97
N ALA A 121 -14.15 3.54 -10.56
CA ALA A 121 -13.29 3.01 -9.50
C ALA A 121 -14.04 2.86 -8.17
N CYS A 122 -14.84 3.86 -7.78
CA CYS A 122 -15.63 3.80 -6.55
C CYS A 122 -16.69 2.69 -6.59
N GLU A 123 -17.38 2.51 -7.71
CA GLU A 123 -18.35 1.43 -7.91
C GLU A 123 -17.67 0.06 -7.83
N PHE A 124 -16.49 -0.07 -8.43
CA PHE A 124 -15.68 -1.28 -8.34
C PHE A 124 -15.28 -1.60 -6.89
N ILE A 125 -14.76 -0.62 -6.14
CA ILE A 125 -14.41 -0.81 -4.72
C ILE A 125 -15.65 -1.18 -3.90
N ARG A 126 -16.80 -0.58 -4.16
CA ARG A 126 -18.08 -0.91 -3.52
C ARG A 126 -18.52 -2.37 -3.80
N PHE A 127 -18.29 -2.83 -5.01
CA PHE A 127 -18.54 -4.23 -5.36
C PHE A 127 -17.59 -5.17 -4.61
N GLN A 128 -16.29 -4.85 -4.58
CA GLN A 128 -15.30 -5.62 -3.83
C GLN A 128 -15.59 -5.64 -2.34
N GLN A 129 -16.05 -4.53 -1.76
CA GLN A 129 -16.49 -4.46 -0.37
C GLN A 129 -17.53 -5.54 -0.03
N GLN A 130 -18.49 -5.79 -0.92
CA GLN A 130 -19.52 -6.82 -0.71
C GLN A 130 -18.94 -8.24 -0.78
N ILE A 131 -17.97 -8.48 -1.69
CA ILE A 131 -17.31 -9.78 -1.85
C ILE A 131 -16.47 -10.08 -0.61
N TYR A 132 -15.56 -9.18 -0.25
CA TYR A 132 -14.61 -9.38 0.83
C TYR A 132 -15.25 -9.38 2.23
N ARG A 133 -16.37 -8.67 2.39
CA ARG A 133 -17.18 -8.77 3.62
C ARG A 133 -17.64 -10.19 3.92
N LYS A 134 -17.98 -11.00 2.91
CA LYS A 134 -18.36 -12.41 3.07
C LYS A 134 -17.19 -13.29 3.52
N GLN A 135 -15.97 -12.83 3.31
CA GLN A 135 -14.74 -13.48 3.72
C GLN A 135 -14.19 -12.95 5.06
N GLY A 136 -14.94 -12.06 5.74
CA GLY A 136 -14.54 -11.45 7.01
C GLY A 136 -13.60 -10.25 6.86
N LEU A 137 -13.28 -9.83 5.64
CA LEU A 137 -12.40 -8.70 5.38
C LEU A 137 -13.21 -7.40 5.22
N ARG A 138 -12.73 -6.33 5.87
CA ARG A 138 -13.41 -5.05 5.89
C ARG A 138 -12.74 -4.04 4.96
N ILE A 139 -13.44 -3.66 3.90
CA ILE A 139 -13.16 -2.45 3.13
C ILE A 139 -14.10 -1.34 3.62
N GLU A 140 -13.62 -0.10 3.72
CA GLU A 140 -14.42 1.04 4.14
C GLU A 140 -14.24 2.21 3.16
N ILE A 141 -15.32 2.61 2.49
CA ILE A 141 -15.33 3.83 1.66
C ILE A 141 -15.66 5.00 2.57
N LEU A 142 -14.80 6.01 2.58
CA LEU A 142 -14.93 7.20 3.44
C LEU A 142 -15.82 8.27 2.79
N GLY A 143 -16.13 9.29 3.58
CA GLY A 143 -16.96 10.43 3.18
C GLY A 143 -18.44 10.23 3.46
N GLN A 144 -19.18 11.35 3.53
CA GLN A 144 -20.62 11.34 3.88
C GLN A 144 -21.46 10.63 2.82
N ASN A 145 -21.13 10.83 1.55
CA ASN A 145 -21.88 10.27 0.42
C ASN A 145 -21.29 8.92 -0.06
N HIS A 146 -20.14 8.50 0.47
CA HIS A 146 -19.39 7.34 0.02
C HIS A 146 -19.22 7.30 -1.51
N ALA A 147 -19.00 8.47 -2.12
CA ALA A 147 -18.89 8.67 -3.56
C ALA A 147 -17.77 9.65 -3.87
N PRO A 148 -17.21 9.63 -5.09
CA PRO A 148 -16.24 10.61 -5.50
C PRO A 148 -16.83 12.02 -5.47
N GLU A 149 -16.03 12.98 -5.00
CA GLU A 149 -16.40 14.38 -4.97
C GLU A 149 -15.39 15.21 -5.76
N GLU A 150 -15.89 16.26 -6.41
CA GLU A 150 -15.08 17.25 -7.11
C GLU A 150 -14.65 18.34 -6.14
N ILE A 151 -13.35 18.67 -6.15
CA ILE A 151 -12.84 19.79 -5.33
C ILE A 151 -12.94 21.09 -6.13
N THR A 152 -13.86 21.94 -5.75
CA THR A 152 -13.95 23.29 -6.30
C THR A 152 -12.89 24.21 -5.64
N PRO A 153 -12.08 24.97 -6.41
CA PRO A 153 -12.18 25.22 -7.85
C PRO A 153 -11.32 24.30 -8.73
N TYR A 154 -10.81 23.21 -8.21
CA TYR A 154 -9.88 22.33 -8.90
C TYR A 154 -10.65 21.23 -9.66
N PRO A 155 -10.38 21.01 -10.96
CA PRO A 155 -11.15 20.10 -11.79
C PRO A 155 -10.67 18.63 -11.62
N TYR A 156 -10.61 18.15 -10.41
CA TYR A 156 -10.33 16.74 -10.16
C TYR A 156 -11.30 16.14 -9.14
N LYS A 157 -11.59 14.87 -9.33
CA LYS A 157 -12.45 14.07 -8.46
C LYS A 157 -11.61 13.07 -7.70
N PHE A 158 -12.02 12.77 -6.48
CA PHE A 158 -11.36 11.75 -5.69
C PHE A 158 -12.32 11.14 -4.67
N PHE A 159 -11.94 9.99 -4.16
CA PHE A 159 -12.54 9.40 -2.97
C PHE A 159 -11.47 8.64 -2.18
N TYR A 160 -11.74 8.49 -0.88
CA TYR A 160 -10.91 7.70 0.01
C TYR A 160 -11.59 6.40 0.38
N TRP A 161 -10.78 5.38 0.58
CA TRP A 161 -11.21 4.13 1.16
C TRP A 161 -10.09 3.52 1.99
N ILE A 162 -10.44 2.62 2.94
CA ILE A 162 -9.49 1.94 3.81
C ILE A 162 -9.59 0.45 3.52
N ASP A 163 -8.44 -0.18 3.31
CA ASP A 163 -8.33 -1.61 3.08
C ASP A 163 -8.43 -2.44 4.37
N PRO A 164 -8.46 -3.78 4.30
CA PRO A 164 -8.55 -4.64 5.48
C PRO A 164 -7.44 -4.41 6.52
N TRP A 165 -6.26 -4.02 6.10
CA TRP A 165 -5.08 -3.81 6.96
C TRP A 165 -4.88 -2.37 7.39
N GLY A 166 -5.83 -1.49 7.10
CA GLY A 166 -5.83 -0.11 7.59
C GLY A 166 -5.08 0.89 6.71
N VAL A 167 -4.61 0.50 5.54
CA VAL A 167 -4.05 1.45 4.58
C VAL A 167 -5.17 2.28 3.99
N GLN A 168 -5.06 3.59 4.10
CA GLN A 168 -5.96 4.51 3.42
C GLN A 168 -5.48 4.76 2.00
N TRP A 169 -6.33 4.49 1.04
CA TRP A 169 -6.12 4.73 -0.38
C TRP A 169 -6.93 5.93 -0.84
N GLU A 170 -6.34 6.73 -1.73
CA GLU A 170 -7.04 7.75 -2.51
C GLU A 170 -7.08 7.30 -3.96
N MET A 171 -8.26 7.35 -4.57
CA MET A 171 -8.43 7.23 -6.01
C MET A 171 -8.78 8.59 -6.54
N GLU A 172 -7.94 9.14 -7.43
CA GLU A 172 -8.11 10.49 -7.96
C GLU A 172 -8.10 10.52 -9.48
N GLU A 173 -8.94 11.36 -10.06
CA GLU A 173 -9.08 11.59 -11.49
C GLU A 173 -8.82 13.05 -11.81
N GLY A 174 -7.95 13.30 -12.80
CA GLY A 174 -7.77 14.62 -13.37
C GLY A 174 -6.86 15.58 -12.61
N ARG A 175 -6.18 15.12 -11.55
CA ARG A 175 -5.20 15.97 -10.85
C ARG A 175 -4.06 16.35 -11.80
N PRO A 176 -3.75 17.65 -11.94
CA PRO A 176 -2.62 18.07 -12.75
C PRO A 176 -1.30 17.74 -12.05
N VAL A 177 -0.76 16.56 -12.31
CA VAL A 177 0.60 16.17 -11.89
C VAL A 177 1.57 16.33 -13.04
N ASP A 178 2.80 16.73 -12.75
CA ASP A 178 3.86 16.79 -13.76
C ASP A 178 4.18 15.36 -14.23
N ARG A 179 3.65 15.03 -15.42
CA ARG A 179 3.83 13.72 -16.04
C ARG A 179 5.27 13.43 -16.49
N ALA A 180 6.13 14.44 -16.54
CA ALA A 180 7.55 14.24 -16.82
C ALA A 180 8.24 13.38 -15.75
N VAL A 181 7.73 13.37 -14.53
CA VAL A 181 8.24 12.52 -13.45
C VAL A 181 7.81 11.06 -13.64
N LYS A 182 6.69 10.79 -14.32
CA LYS A 182 6.22 9.42 -14.60
C LYS A 182 7.13 8.64 -15.56
N GLY A 183 7.92 9.32 -16.40
CA GLY A 183 8.86 8.70 -17.35
C GLY A 183 10.19 8.23 -16.74
N ILE A 184 10.45 8.54 -15.47
CA ILE A 184 11.72 8.19 -14.80
C ILE A 184 11.61 6.82 -14.10
N LEU A 185 10.40 6.31 -13.90
CA LEU A 185 10.14 5.03 -13.22
C LEU A 185 9.70 3.90 -14.17
N GLY A 186 9.81 4.12 -15.48
CA GLY A 186 9.54 3.15 -16.53
C GLY A 186 10.77 2.31 -16.89
#